data_72ba8de0e84a8e605f869f2cb2b128d6
#
_entry.id   72ba8de0e84a8e605f869f2cb2b128d6
#
_cell.length_a   1.000
_cell.length_b   1.000
_cell.length_c   1.000
_cell.angle_alpha   90.00
_cell.angle_beta   90.00
_cell.angle_gamma   90.00
#
_symmetry.space_group_name_H-M   'P 1'
#
loop_
_entity.id
_entity.type
_entity.pdbx_description
1 polymer ?
#
loop_
_entity_poly.entity_id
_entity_poly.type
_entity_poly.pdbx_seq_one_letter_code
_entity_poly.pdbx_strand_id
1 'polypeptide(L)'
;GDVYKRQFVSDGAKSDSGNIGDIFSVDNKIAVCDPVYPVYVDTNAMAGRTGDYIPEKQAWSNVVYMPCTAETNFAPELPKETPDIIYLCFPNNPTGSTITKDELQKWVDYANKVGAVIIYDAAYEAYISEPDVPHTIYECEGARTCAIELRSFSKNAGFTGVRLGFTVIPKDLKCGDVTLHSLWARRHGTKFNGAPYIIQRAGEAVYTEEG
;
A
#
# COMPACT_ATOMS: atom_id res chain seq x y z
N GLY A 1 1.53 10.09 -20.82
CA GLY A 1 0.46 9.23 -21.29
C GLY A 1 0.32 7.88 -20.58
N ASP A 2 1.40 7.31 -20.05
CA ASP A 2 1.35 5.94 -19.52
C ASP A 2 0.87 5.88 -18.05
N VAL A 3 0.97 6.97 -17.32
CA VAL A 3 0.54 7.09 -15.92
C VAL A 3 -0.97 6.88 -15.78
N TYR A 4 -1.78 7.47 -16.67
CA TYR A 4 -3.25 7.34 -16.64
C TYR A 4 -3.77 5.91 -16.88
N LYS A 5 -2.98 5.05 -17.49
CA LYS A 5 -3.35 3.65 -17.76
C LYS A 5 -3.08 2.71 -16.58
N ARG A 6 -2.47 3.22 -15.51
CA ARG A 6 -2.07 2.44 -14.32
C ARG A 6 -2.74 2.90 -13.05
N GLN A 7 -3.47 4.05 -13.10
CA GLN A 7 -4.14 4.64 -11.94
C GLN A 7 -5.63 4.31 -11.95
N PHE A 8 -6.14 4.05 -10.77
CA PHE A 8 -7.57 3.81 -10.52
C PHE A 8 -8.02 4.78 -9.43
N VAL A 9 -8.79 5.79 -9.82
CA VAL A 9 -9.36 6.79 -8.90
C VAL A 9 -10.40 6.14 -8.01
N SER A 10 -10.36 6.46 -6.72
CA SER A 10 -11.22 5.89 -5.68
C SER A 10 -11.69 6.95 -4.69
N ASP A 11 -12.43 6.52 -3.71
CA ASP A 11 -12.89 7.35 -2.58
C ASP A 11 -11.91 7.36 -1.40
N GLY A 12 -10.66 7.00 -1.63
CA GLY A 12 -9.56 7.14 -0.66
C GLY A 12 -8.76 5.87 -0.42
N ALA A 13 -7.54 6.04 0.07
CA ALA A 13 -6.61 4.95 0.33
C ALA A 13 -7.12 3.94 1.36
N LYS A 14 -7.97 4.35 2.32
CA LYS A 14 -8.59 3.40 3.27
C LYS A 14 -9.48 2.40 2.54
N SER A 15 -10.35 2.86 1.65
CA SER A 15 -11.21 1.99 0.85
C SER A 15 -10.38 1.10 -0.06
N ASP A 16 -9.32 1.64 -0.68
CA ASP A 16 -8.43 0.86 -1.53
C ASP A 16 -7.69 -0.21 -0.73
N SER A 17 -7.13 0.12 0.43
CA SER A 17 -6.44 -0.87 1.29
C SER A 17 -7.37 -1.98 1.78
N GLY A 18 -8.64 -1.65 2.06
CA GLY A 18 -9.66 -2.63 2.44
C GLY A 18 -10.11 -3.53 1.29
N ASN A 19 -10.13 -2.98 0.08
CA ASN A 19 -10.69 -3.64 -1.10
C ASN A 19 -9.64 -4.41 -1.92
N ILE A 20 -8.37 -4.01 -1.86
CA ILE A 20 -7.31 -4.64 -2.66
C ILE A 20 -7.15 -6.14 -2.35
N GLY A 21 -7.48 -6.53 -1.14
CA GLY A 21 -7.47 -7.92 -0.73
C GLY A 21 -8.39 -8.85 -1.55
N ASP A 22 -9.40 -8.31 -2.21
CA ASP A 22 -10.33 -9.09 -3.05
C ASP A 22 -9.66 -9.75 -4.27
N ILE A 23 -8.48 -9.28 -4.68
CA ILE A 23 -7.73 -9.88 -5.81
C ILE A 23 -6.71 -10.92 -5.38
N PHE A 24 -6.58 -11.20 -4.09
CA PHE A 24 -5.65 -12.18 -3.53
C PHE A 24 -6.40 -13.38 -2.94
N SER A 25 -5.72 -14.53 -2.87
CA SER A 25 -6.25 -15.74 -2.22
C SER A 25 -6.39 -15.53 -0.71
N VAL A 26 -7.34 -16.24 -0.11
CA VAL A 26 -7.47 -16.32 1.36
C VAL A 26 -6.29 -17.02 2.02
N ASP A 27 -5.55 -17.84 1.26
CA ASP A 27 -4.37 -18.57 1.73
C ASP A 27 -3.09 -17.73 1.67
N ASN A 28 -3.14 -16.54 1.07
CA ASN A 28 -1.97 -15.67 1.00
C ASN A 28 -1.62 -15.14 2.39
N LYS A 29 -0.34 -15.26 2.76
CA LYS A 29 0.20 -14.79 4.02
C LYS A 29 0.58 -13.32 3.93
N ILE A 30 0.16 -12.52 4.93
CA ILE A 30 0.49 -11.10 5.00
C ILE A 30 1.62 -10.83 5.99
N ALA A 31 2.43 -9.82 5.68
CA ALA A 31 3.37 -9.21 6.61
C ALA A 31 3.03 -7.75 6.82
N VAL A 32 3.11 -7.29 8.06
CA VAL A 32 2.85 -5.90 8.47
C VAL A 32 3.92 -5.42 9.43
N CYS A 33 4.21 -4.11 9.41
CA CYS A 33 5.00 -3.48 10.47
C CYS A 33 4.26 -3.57 11.81
N ASP A 34 4.98 -3.52 12.91
CA ASP A 34 4.42 -3.47 14.26
C ASP A 34 5.16 -2.42 15.09
N PRO A 35 4.51 -1.31 15.48
CA PRO A 35 3.10 -0.96 15.24
C PRO A 35 2.80 -0.54 13.81
N VAL A 36 1.53 -0.69 13.43
CA VAL A 36 1.05 -0.38 12.07
C VAL A 36 -0.37 0.21 12.11
N TYR A 37 -0.78 0.80 11.02
CA TYR A 37 -2.17 1.22 10.80
C TYR A 37 -3.10 -0.01 10.85
N PRO A 38 -4.05 -0.09 11.81
CA PRO A 38 -4.82 -1.31 12.09
C PRO A 38 -5.60 -1.87 10.90
N VAL A 39 -5.98 -1.01 9.96
CA VAL A 39 -6.79 -1.38 8.79
C VAL A 39 -6.16 -2.51 7.97
N TYR A 40 -4.83 -2.58 7.88
CA TYR A 40 -4.17 -3.66 7.12
C TYR A 40 -4.41 -5.04 7.74
N VAL A 41 -4.36 -5.13 9.06
CA VAL A 41 -4.66 -6.37 9.78
C VAL A 41 -6.16 -6.66 9.76
N ASP A 42 -6.99 -5.67 10.09
CA ASP A 42 -8.43 -5.84 10.21
C ASP A 42 -9.08 -6.28 8.89
N THR A 43 -8.69 -5.70 7.77
CA THR A 43 -9.25 -6.08 6.46
C THR A 43 -8.87 -7.50 6.07
N ASN A 44 -7.66 -7.94 6.42
CA ASN A 44 -7.23 -9.31 6.18
C ASN A 44 -7.88 -10.31 7.16
N ALA A 45 -8.15 -9.90 8.41
CA ALA A 45 -8.92 -10.71 9.35
C ALA A 45 -10.36 -10.90 8.86
N MET A 46 -11.01 -9.82 8.37
CA MET A 46 -12.35 -9.90 7.76
C MET A 46 -12.39 -10.80 6.53
N ALA A 47 -11.29 -10.87 5.78
CA ALA A 47 -11.14 -11.73 4.62
C ALA A 47 -10.75 -13.19 4.95
N GLY A 48 -10.48 -13.50 6.22
CA GLY A 48 -10.12 -14.86 6.66
C GLY A 48 -8.66 -15.25 6.44
N ARG A 49 -7.74 -14.28 6.17
CA ARG A 49 -6.31 -14.58 5.91
C ARG A 49 -5.46 -14.72 7.14
N THR A 50 -5.94 -14.30 8.30
CA THR A 50 -5.09 -14.11 9.49
C THR A 50 -4.99 -15.31 10.39
N GLY A 51 -5.73 -16.38 10.12
CA GLY A 51 -5.82 -17.54 11.03
C GLY A 51 -6.55 -17.19 12.31
N ASP A 52 -6.17 -17.83 13.41
CA ASP A 52 -6.80 -17.66 14.72
C ASP A 52 -6.17 -16.48 15.48
N TYR A 53 -6.98 -15.74 16.22
CA TYR A 53 -6.49 -14.74 17.15
C TYR A 53 -5.97 -15.40 18.41
N ILE A 54 -4.75 -15.05 18.83
CA ILE A 54 -4.07 -15.58 20.03
C ILE A 54 -4.05 -14.47 21.10
N PRO A 55 -4.99 -14.50 22.08
CA PRO A 55 -5.13 -13.41 23.06
C PRO A 55 -3.88 -13.13 23.87
N GLU A 56 -3.12 -14.16 24.24
CA GLU A 56 -1.90 -14.05 25.06
C GLU A 56 -0.77 -13.30 24.32
N LYS A 57 -0.79 -13.35 22.99
CA LYS A 57 0.18 -12.66 22.13
C LYS A 57 -0.36 -11.35 21.55
N GLN A 58 -1.67 -11.10 21.72
CA GLN A 58 -2.39 -10.00 21.06
C GLN A 58 -2.11 -9.96 19.55
N ALA A 59 -2.07 -11.14 18.91
CA ALA A 59 -1.64 -11.31 17.53
C ALA A 59 -2.43 -12.41 16.83
N TRP A 60 -2.49 -12.35 15.51
CA TRP A 60 -3.08 -13.39 14.66
C TRP A 60 -2.03 -14.44 14.30
N SER A 61 -2.43 -15.70 14.27
CA SER A 61 -1.53 -16.85 14.09
C SER A 61 -0.87 -16.91 12.71
N ASN A 62 -1.51 -16.34 11.69
CA ASN A 62 -1.03 -16.38 10.29
C ASN A 62 -0.64 -14.99 9.75
N VAL A 63 -0.24 -14.09 10.63
CA VAL A 63 0.29 -12.77 10.26
C VAL A 63 1.76 -12.69 10.64
N VAL A 64 2.60 -12.25 9.72
CA VAL A 64 4.01 -11.96 9.97
C VAL A 64 4.12 -10.52 10.46
N TYR A 65 4.44 -10.35 11.75
CA TYR A 65 4.66 -9.03 12.34
C TYR A 65 6.15 -8.67 12.24
N MET A 66 6.44 -7.48 11.72
CA MET A 66 7.81 -6.97 11.55
C MET A 66 8.01 -5.83 12.54
N PRO A 67 8.76 -6.05 13.65
CA PRO A 67 8.93 -5.05 14.68
C PRO A 67 9.59 -3.77 14.14
N CYS A 68 9.01 -2.62 14.49
CA CYS A 68 9.53 -1.28 14.21
C CYS A 68 9.79 -0.58 15.53
N THR A 69 10.92 -0.91 16.16
CA THR A 69 11.29 -0.46 17.51
C THR A 69 12.38 0.60 17.47
N ALA A 70 12.69 1.21 18.60
CA ALA A 70 13.78 2.18 18.72
C ALA A 70 15.15 1.56 18.34
N GLU A 71 15.35 0.28 18.65
CA GLU A 71 16.57 -0.46 18.33
C GLU A 71 16.79 -0.61 16.82
N THR A 72 15.71 -0.67 16.04
CA THR A 72 15.76 -0.74 14.58
C THR A 72 15.58 0.63 13.93
N ASN A 73 15.63 1.70 14.70
CA ASN A 73 15.32 3.06 14.25
C ASN A 73 13.93 3.15 13.60
N PHE A 74 12.99 2.38 14.11
CA PHE A 74 11.61 2.23 13.61
C PHE A 74 11.49 1.77 12.14
N ALA A 75 12.57 1.26 11.56
CA ALA A 75 12.54 0.60 10.26
C ALA A 75 12.37 -0.91 10.44
N PRO A 76 11.49 -1.59 9.69
CA PRO A 76 11.33 -3.03 9.77
C PRO A 76 12.51 -3.76 9.12
N GLU A 77 12.91 -4.87 9.73
CA GLU A 77 13.82 -5.83 9.10
C GLU A 77 13.07 -6.76 8.16
N LEU A 78 13.79 -7.31 7.17
CA LEU A 78 13.22 -8.32 6.27
C LEU A 78 12.73 -9.52 7.08
N PRO A 79 11.50 -10.03 6.80
CA PRO A 79 10.92 -11.11 7.61
C PRO A 79 11.66 -12.42 7.40
N LYS A 80 11.76 -13.22 8.48
CA LYS A 80 12.33 -14.57 8.42
C LYS A 80 11.41 -15.56 7.73
N GLU A 81 10.12 -15.39 7.90
CA GLU A 81 9.07 -16.17 7.24
C GLU A 81 8.64 -15.46 5.98
N THR A 82 8.57 -16.18 4.85
CA THR A 82 8.23 -15.59 3.54
C THR A 82 6.74 -15.27 3.47
N PRO A 83 6.36 -13.97 3.33
CA PRO A 83 4.98 -13.57 3.08
C PRO A 83 4.68 -13.56 1.58
N ASP A 84 3.38 -13.56 1.26
CA ASP A 84 2.89 -13.32 -0.11
C ASP A 84 2.57 -11.84 -0.35
N ILE A 85 2.13 -11.14 0.69
CA ILE A 85 1.73 -9.73 0.65
C ILE A 85 2.45 -8.99 1.77
N ILE A 86 3.10 -7.88 1.43
CA ILE A 86 3.85 -7.04 2.38
C ILE A 86 3.21 -5.66 2.40
N TYR A 87 2.69 -5.24 3.56
CA TYR A 87 2.20 -3.87 3.74
C TYR A 87 3.32 -2.99 4.26
N LEU A 88 3.66 -1.94 3.52
CA LEU A 88 4.61 -0.90 3.91
C LEU A 88 3.91 0.47 3.85
N CYS A 89 4.13 1.29 4.86
CA CYS A 89 3.60 2.65 4.92
C CYS A 89 4.73 3.57 5.37
N PHE A 90 5.18 4.45 4.47
CA PHE A 90 6.21 5.44 4.81
C PHE A 90 5.89 6.79 4.16
N PRO A 91 5.85 7.87 4.96
CA PRO A 91 5.94 7.90 6.43
C PRO A 91 4.92 7.00 7.12
N ASN A 92 5.35 6.27 8.19
CA ASN A 92 4.53 5.27 8.83
C ASN A 92 3.46 5.88 9.76
N ASN A 93 2.32 5.25 9.80
CA ASN A 93 1.29 5.48 10.81
C ASN A 93 1.31 4.26 11.78
N PRO A 94 1.64 4.41 13.10
CA PRO A 94 1.60 5.65 13.87
C PRO A 94 2.96 6.31 14.16
N THR A 95 4.11 5.75 13.76
CA THR A 95 5.42 6.18 14.25
C THR A 95 5.95 7.46 13.61
N GLY A 96 5.45 7.80 12.39
CA GLY A 96 5.98 8.90 11.58
C GLY A 96 7.35 8.61 10.96
N SER A 97 7.90 7.40 11.13
CA SER A 97 9.20 7.03 10.57
C SER A 97 9.18 6.96 9.05
N THR A 98 10.32 7.28 8.46
CA THR A 98 10.60 7.17 7.03
C THR A 98 11.68 6.13 6.79
N ILE A 99 11.89 5.75 5.54
CA ILE A 99 13.04 4.94 5.13
C ILE A 99 13.71 5.59 3.92
N THR A 100 15.01 5.38 3.81
CA THR A 100 15.77 5.86 2.66
C THR A 100 15.44 5.07 1.40
N LYS A 101 15.81 5.62 0.23
CA LYS A 101 15.65 4.91 -1.04
C LYS A 101 16.40 3.58 -1.05
N ASP A 102 17.60 3.54 -0.49
CA ASP A 102 18.42 2.31 -0.42
C ASP A 102 17.78 1.23 0.46
N GLU A 103 17.14 1.63 1.55
CA GLU A 103 16.37 0.71 2.40
C GLU A 103 15.13 0.20 1.69
N LEU A 104 14.38 1.08 1.02
CA LEU A 104 13.20 0.68 0.25
C LEU A 104 13.57 -0.22 -0.94
N GLN A 105 14.74 0.00 -1.56
CA GLN A 105 15.26 -0.87 -2.63
C GLN A 105 15.44 -2.31 -2.14
N LYS A 106 15.93 -2.51 -0.91
CA LYS A 106 16.07 -3.87 -0.34
C LYS A 106 14.73 -4.60 -0.24
N TRP A 107 13.65 -3.87 0.05
CA TRP A 107 12.30 -4.45 0.07
C TRP A 107 11.81 -4.83 -1.32
N VAL A 108 12.07 -4.00 -2.32
CA VAL A 108 11.73 -4.28 -3.72
C VAL A 108 12.49 -5.50 -4.23
N ASP A 109 13.79 -5.56 -3.94
CA ASP A 109 14.64 -6.71 -4.32
C ASP A 109 14.18 -8.01 -3.64
N TYR A 110 13.86 -7.92 -2.34
CA TYR A 110 13.33 -9.05 -1.58
C TYR A 110 11.99 -9.53 -2.16
N ALA A 111 11.04 -8.64 -2.39
CA ALA A 111 9.73 -9.00 -2.92
C ALA A 111 9.83 -9.68 -4.29
N ASN A 112 10.65 -9.14 -5.19
CA ASN A 112 10.92 -9.76 -6.50
C ASN A 112 11.58 -11.15 -6.36
N LYS A 113 12.51 -11.30 -5.41
CA LYS A 113 13.20 -12.57 -5.15
C LYS A 113 12.27 -13.67 -4.67
N VAL A 114 11.33 -13.34 -3.79
CA VAL A 114 10.42 -14.34 -3.16
C VAL A 114 9.07 -14.43 -3.86
N GLY A 115 8.78 -13.55 -4.82
CA GLY A 115 7.50 -13.49 -5.53
C GLY A 115 6.36 -12.86 -4.70
N ALA A 116 6.69 -12.03 -3.70
CA ALA A 116 5.71 -11.31 -2.90
C ALA A 116 5.26 -10.01 -3.58
N VAL A 117 4.08 -9.53 -3.21
CA VAL A 117 3.54 -8.23 -3.64
C VAL A 117 3.63 -7.23 -2.49
N ILE A 118 4.24 -6.08 -2.73
CA ILE A 118 4.24 -4.96 -1.80
C ILE A 118 2.99 -4.11 -2.03
N ILE A 119 2.22 -3.85 -0.99
CA ILE A 119 1.20 -2.80 -0.94
C ILE A 119 1.82 -1.62 -0.20
N TYR A 120 2.20 -0.60 -0.95
CA TYR A 120 2.88 0.58 -0.45
C TYR A 120 1.88 1.71 -0.24
N ASP A 121 1.63 2.08 1.03
CA ASP A 121 0.74 3.18 1.37
C ASP A 121 1.54 4.48 1.49
N ALA A 122 1.33 5.37 0.52
CA ALA A 122 1.97 6.67 0.42
C ALA A 122 1.05 7.83 0.85
N ALA A 123 0.10 7.57 1.78
CA ALA A 123 -0.87 8.58 2.20
C ALA A 123 -0.23 9.82 2.85
N TYR A 124 0.96 9.72 3.37
CA TYR A 124 1.69 10.80 4.05
C TYR A 124 2.89 11.32 3.24
N GLU A 125 3.05 10.95 1.98
CA GLU A 125 4.20 11.29 1.16
C GLU A 125 4.46 12.81 1.03
N ALA A 126 3.39 13.61 1.05
CA ALA A 126 3.50 15.08 0.97
C ALA A 126 4.21 15.73 2.17
N TYR A 127 4.40 14.98 3.26
CA TYR A 127 5.12 15.47 4.47
C TYR A 127 6.61 15.10 4.48
N ILE A 128 7.08 14.41 3.45
CA ILE A 128 8.49 14.08 3.29
C ILE A 128 9.26 15.37 2.98
N SER A 129 10.29 15.66 3.77
CA SER A 129 11.19 16.81 3.60
C SER A 129 12.64 16.42 3.33
N GLU A 130 12.99 15.17 3.61
CA GLU A 130 14.34 14.64 3.45
C GLU A 130 14.59 14.24 1.98
N PRO A 131 15.72 14.65 1.40
CA PRO A 131 15.98 14.44 -0.03
C PRO A 131 16.29 13.00 -0.43
N ASP A 132 16.65 12.14 0.53
CA ASP A 132 16.98 10.73 0.33
C ASP A 132 15.79 9.79 0.60
N VAL A 133 14.65 10.34 1.01
CA VAL A 133 13.40 9.61 1.25
C VAL A 133 12.54 9.66 -0.01
N PRO A 134 12.19 8.50 -0.60
CA PRO A 134 11.42 8.47 -1.84
C PRO A 134 9.96 8.87 -1.63
N HIS A 135 9.40 9.64 -2.56
CA HIS A 135 7.98 10.01 -2.60
C HIS A 135 7.09 8.94 -3.23
N THR A 136 7.68 7.98 -3.91
CA THR A 136 6.98 6.85 -4.52
C THR A 136 7.88 5.62 -4.52
N ILE A 137 7.29 4.45 -4.32
CA ILE A 137 8.04 3.20 -4.41
C ILE A 137 8.63 2.99 -5.81
N TYR A 138 8.05 3.62 -6.83
CA TYR A 138 8.50 3.48 -8.21
C TYR A 138 9.80 4.24 -8.55
N GLU A 139 10.37 4.95 -7.58
CA GLU A 139 11.76 5.42 -7.65
C GLU A 139 12.77 4.30 -7.47
N CYS A 140 12.34 3.15 -6.93
CA CYS A 140 13.17 1.95 -6.79
C CYS A 140 13.12 1.11 -8.07
N GLU A 141 14.29 0.60 -8.47
CA GLU A 141 14.41 -0.29 -9.63
C GLU A 141 13.65 -1.60 -9.37
N GLY A 142 12.89 -2.09 -10.35
CA GLY A 142 12.12 -3.33 -10.23
C GLY A 142 10.81 -3.21 -9.44
N ALA A 143 10.45 -2.04 -8.90
CA ALA A 143 9.20 -1.88 -8.16
C ALA A 143 7.94 -2.14 -9.01
N ARG A 144 8.01 -1.91 -10.31
CA ARG A 144 6.88 -2.13 -11.23
C ARG A 144 6.46 -3.59 -11.36
N THR A 145 7.32 -4.52 -11.00
CA THR A 145 7.07 -5.97 -11.07
C THR A 145 6.61 -6.57 -9.74
N CYS A 146 6.63 -5.79 -8.64
CA CYS A 146 6.27 -6.32 -7.32
C CYS A 146 5.43 -5.37 -6.45
N ALA A 147 5.13 -4.13 -6.87
CA ALA A 147 4.48 -3.16 -5.98
C ALA A 147 3.17 -2.57 -6.53
N ILE A 148 2.22 -2.42 -5.63
CA ILE A 148 0.99 -1.63 -5.76
C ILE A 148 1.15 -0.42 -4.84
N GLU A 149 0.84 0.80 -5.31
CA GLU A 149 0.91 2.01 -4.50
C GLU A 149 -0.47 2.62 -4.26
N LEU A 150 -0.75 2.97 -3.01
CA LEU A 150 -1.98 3.64 -2.58
C LEU A 150 -1.68 5.12 -2.33
N ARG A 151 -2.50 6.00 -2.89
CA ARG A 151 -2.40 7.46 -2.76
C ARG A 151 -3.67 8.05 -2.14
N SER A 152 -3.50 9.11 -1.37
CA SER A 152 -4.62 9.76 -0.67
C SER A 152 -4.53 11.28 -0.77
N PHE A 153 -5.67 11.91 -1.03
CA PHE A 153 -5.83 13.36 -0.91
C PHE A 153 -6.30 13.79 0.48
N SER A 154 -6.54 12.84 1.38
CA SER A 154 -7.05 13.12 2.74
C SER A 154 -6.09 13.99 3.55
N LYS A 155 -4.78 13.85 3.34
CA LYS A 155 -3.75 14.53 4.15
C LYS A 155 -3.20 15.77 3.43
N ASN A 156 -2.67 15.61 2.22
CA ASN A 156 -2.05 16.71 1.48
C ASN A 156 -3.03 17.81 1.05
N ALA A 157 -4.28 17.45 0.74
CA ALA A 157 -5.30 18.40 0.27
C ALA A 157 -6.45 18.65 1.28
N GLY A 158 -6.40 18.02 2.47
CA GLY A 158 -7.49 18.13 3.45
C GLY A 158 -8.80 17.45 3.04
N PHE A 159 -8.77 16.52 2.10
CA PHE A 159 -9.96 15.87 1.52
C PHE A 159 -10.50 14.71 2.37
N THR A 160 -10.21 14.67 3.66
CA THR A 160 -10.66 13.59 4.55
C THR A 160 -12.18 13.38 4.49
N GLY A 161 -12.96 14.45 4.46
CA GLY A 161 -14.42 14.41 4.44
C GLY A 161 -15.05 14.32 3.05
N VAL A 162 -14.31 14.67 1.97
CA VAL A 162 -14.83 14.67 0.60
C VAL A 162 -14.42 13.45 -0.22
N ARG A 163 -13.53 12.65 0.30
CA ARG A 163 -13.15 11.31 -0.16
C ARG A 163 -12.54 11.27 -1.56
N LEU A 164 -11.20 11.28 -1.64
CA LEU A 164 -10.48 11.07 -2.89
C LEU A 164 -9.14 10.37 -2.64
N GLY A 165 -8.82 9.42 -3.48
CA GLY A 165 -7.54 8.73 -3.55
C GLY A 165 -7.39 8.03 -4.88
N PHE A 166 -6.30 7.31 -5.04
CA PHE A 166 -6.11 6.44 -6.20
C PHE A 166 -5.12 5.32 -5.90
N THR A 167 -5.26 4.23 -6.63
CA THR A 167 -4.35 3.08 -6.60
C THR A 167 -3.57 3.04 -7.90
N VAL A 168 -2.25 2.80 -7.81
CA VAL A 168 -1.38 2.58 -8.96
C VAL A 168 -1.01 1.11 -9.03
N ILE A 169 -1.36 0.44 -10.13
CA ILE A 169 -1.00 -0.96 -10.39
C ILE A 169 -0.34 -1.06 -11.77
N PRO A 170 0.97 -1.30 -11.84
CA PRO A 170 1.67 -1.49 -13.11
C PRO A 170 1.18 -2.74 -13.85
N LYS A 171 1.18 -2.67 -15.18
CA LYS A 171 0.84 -3.85 -16.02
C LYS A 171 1.93 -4.92 -16.01
N ASP A 172 3.12 -4.57 -15.54
CA ASP A 172 4.25 -5.48 -15.41
C ASP A 172 4.13 -6.40 -14.17
N LEU A 173 3.26 -6.03 -13.22
CA LEU A 173 2.98 -6.82 -12.02
C LEU A 173 2.01 -7.96 -12.37
N LYS A 174 2.53 -9.20 -12.36
CA LYS A 174 1.84 -10.41 -12.82
C LYS A 174 1.90 -11.53 -11.80
N CYS A 175 0.89 -12.38 -11.83
CA CYS A 175 0.89 -13.71 -11.23
C CYS A 175 0.63 -14.73 -12.34
N GLY A 176 1.68 -15.45 -12.76
CA GLY A 176 1.65 -16.23 -13.99
C GLY A 176 1.37 -15.35 -15.21
N ASP A 177 0.35 -15.71 -15.99
CA ASP A 177 -0.05 -14.95 -17.19
C ASP A 177 -1.05 -13.82 -16.91
N VAL A 178 -1.50 -13.68 -15.65
CA VAL A 178 -2.52 -12.70 -15.27
C VAL A 178 -1.87 -11.46 -14.65
N THR A 179 -2.23 -10.27 -15.13
CA THR A 179 -1.80 -9.02 -14.52
C THR A 179 -2.70 -8.64 -13.34
N LEU A 180 -2.10 -8.20 -12.23
CA LEU A 180 -2.89 -7.70 -11.10
C LEU A 180 -3.70 -6.45 -11.48
N HIS A 181 -3.18 -5.67 -12.44
CA HIS A 181 -3.91 -4.56 -13.05
C HIS A 181 -5.29 -5.00 -13.63
N SER A 182 -5.33 -6.10 -14.38
CA SER A 182 -6.59 -6.59 -14.97
C SER A 182 -7.57 -7.09 -13.92
N LEU A 183 -7.07 -7.75 -12.87
CA LEU A 183 -7.89 -8.21 -11.74
C LEU A 183 -8.50 -7.03 -10.99
N TRP A 184 -7.68 -6.03 -10.69
CA TRP A 184 -8.17 -4.83 -10.00
C TRP A 184 -9.13 -4.02 -10.88
N ALA A 185 -8.84 -3.85 -12.17
CA ALA A 185 -9.73 -3.17 -13.10
C ALA A 185 -11.12 -3.81 -13.11
N ARG A 186 -11.18 -5.14 -13.13
CA ARG A 186 -12.44 -5.88 -13.06
C ARG A 186 -13.16 -5.70 -11.72
N ARG A 187 -12.43 -5.91 -10.61
CA ARG A 187 -12.98 -5.74 -9.27
C ARG A 187 -13.49 -4.31 -9.05
N HIS A 188 -12.67 -3.33 -9.37
CA HIS A 188 -12.99 -1.92 -9.19
C HIS A 188 -14.21 -1.51 -10.03
N GLY A 189 -14.22 -1.83 -11.32
CA GLY A 189 -15.34 -1.53 -12.20
C GLY A 189 -16.64 -2.30 -11.89
N THR A 190 -16.56 -3.41 -11.12
CA THR A 190 -17.74 -4.17 -10.70
C THR A 190 -18.39 -3.60 -9.44
N LYS A 191 -17.59 -3.09 -8.49
CA LYS A 191 -18.07 -2.71 -7.16
C LYS A 191 -18.02 -1.18 -6.88
N PHE A 192 -17.53 -0.38 -7.82
CA PHE A 192 -17.35 1.05 -7.63
C PHE A 192 -17.63 1.83 -8.91
N ASN A 193 -18.55 2.80 -8.85
CA ASN A 193 -18.95 3.61 -10.00
C ASN A 193 -18.09 4.86 -10.23
N GLY A 194 -17.23 5.20 -9.30
CA GLY A 194 -16.36 6.37 -9.37
C GLY A 194 -16.60 7.39 -8.26
N ALA A 195 -15.56 8.18 -7.98
CA ALA A 195 -15.68 9.34 -7.09
C ALA A 195 -16.49 10.47 -7.76
N PRO A 196 -17.15 11.35 -6.99
CA PRO A 196 -17.89 12.48 -7.56
C PRO A 196 -17.02 13.32 -8.48
N TYR A 197 -17.55 13.70 -9.65
CA TYR A 197 -16.78 14.43 -10.66
C TYR A 197 -16.18 15.74 -10.14
N ILE A 198 -16.94 16.51 -9.34
CA ILE A 198 -16.46 17.76 -8.73
C ILE A 198 -15.23 17.50 -7.86
N ILE A 199 -15.23 16.40 -7.10
CA ILE A 199 -14.11 16.04 -6.22
C ILE A 199 -12.89 15.62 -7.04
N GLN A 200 -13.07 14.91 -8.16
CA GLN A 200 -11.97 14.60 -9.07
C GLN A 200 -11.35 15.87 -9.67
N ARG A 201 -12.17 16.84 -10.07
CA ARG A 201 -11.69 18.14 -10.56
C ARG A 201 -10.95 18.93 -9.47
N ALA A 202 -11.44 18.91 -8.24
CA ALA A 202 -10.74 19.50 -7.10
C ALA A 202 -9.38 18.83 -6.84
N GLY A 203 -9.31 17.51 -6.96
CA GLY A 203 -8.05 16.76 -6.85
C GLY A 203 -7.05 17.10 -7.95
N GLU A 204 -7.52 17.32 -9.18
CA GLU A 204 -6.68 17.80 -10.27
C GLU A 204 -6.09 19.19 -9.97
N ALA A 205 -6.90 20.09 -9.41
CA ALA A 205 -6.48 21.44 -9.05
C ALA A 205 -5.36 21.46 -8.00
N VAL A 206 -5.26 20.47 -7.11
CA VAL A 206 -4.17 20.36 -6.10
C VAL A 206 -2.78 20.33 -6.74
N TYR A 207 -2.69 19.90 -8.00
CA TYR A 207 -1.41 19.81 -8.73
C TYR A 207 -1.15 21.01 -9.66
N THR A 208 -1.95 22.07 -9.57
CA THR A 208 -1.71 23.33 -10.27
C THR A 208 -0.92 24.31 -9.41
N GLU A 209 -0.39 25.40 -10.00
CA GLU A 209 0.32 26.45 -9.26
C GLU A 209 -0.56 27.15 -8.21
N GLU A 210 -1.88 27.17 -8.40
CA GLU A 210 -2.84 27.78 -7.48
C GLU A 210 -3.26 26.83 -6.34
N GLY A 211 -3.10 25.53 -6.51
CA GLY A 211 -3.44 24.47 -5.53
C GLY A 211 -2.24 24.03 -4.74
#